data_4c587fc4df961ad7308580d3811205b3
#
_entry.id   4c587fc4df961ad7308580d3811205b3
#
_cell.length_a   1.000
_cell.length_b   1.000
_cell.length_c   1.000
_cell.angle_alpha   90.00
_cell.angle_beta   90.00
_cell.angle_gamma   90.00
#
_symmetry.space_group_name_H-M   'P 1'
#
loop_
_entity.id
_entity.type
_entity.pdbx_description
1 polymer ?
#
loop_
_entity_poly.entity_id
_entity_poly.type
_entity_poly.pdbx_seq_one_letter_code
_entity_poly.pdbx_strand_id
1 'polypeptide(L)'
;MTVNELAAMPGFTAVAIPDGERESKNVYIGDLLSWVIGRAKADGAWITIMSNINIVAVASLADVACIILAEGVTLDAAVTETANAKGVNILTSDLPAYETAMLLKI
;
A
#
# COMPACT_ATOMS: atom_id res chain seq x y z
N MET A 1 5.55 7.19 10.40
CA MET A 1 6.05 7.85 9.17
C MET A 1 4.89 8.18 8.27
N THR A 2 4.94 9.33 7.63
CA THR A 2 3.96 9.64 6.59
C THR A 2 4.22 8.79 5.34
N VAL A 3 3.21 8.68 4.48
CA VAL A 3 3.37 7.98 3.20
C VAL A 3 4.44 8.65 2.34
N ASN A 4 4.53 9.98 2.35
CA ASN A 4 5.58 10.71 1.65
C ASN A 4 6.98 10.32 2.15
N GLU A 5 7.15 10.17 3.45
CA GLU A 5 8.42 9.74 4.04
C GLU A 5 8.77 8.31 3.63
N LEU A 6 7.78 7.41 3.63
CA LEU A 6 7.98 6.04 3.15
C LEU A 6 8.40 6.02 1.67
N ALA A 7 7.72 6.81 0.85
CA ALA A 7 8.00 6.87 -0.58
C ALA A 7 9.42 7.39 -0.89
N ALA A 8 9.99 8.20 0.00
CA ALA A 8 11.32 8.75 -0.15
C ALA A 8 12.43 7.79 0.32
N MET A 9 12.09 6.71 1.00
CA MET A 9 13.07 5.74 1.47
C MET A 9 13.63 4.89 0.33
N PRO A 10 14.91 4.50 0.39
CA PRO A 10 15.46 3.53 -0.56
C PRO A 10 14.64 2.23 -0.55
N GLY A 11 14.39 1.68 -1.72
CA GLY A 11 13.64 0.44 -1.88
C GLY A 11 12.16 0.63 -2.21
N PHE A 12 11.64 1.85 -2.08
CA PHE A 12 10.25 2.16 -2.41
C PHE A 12 10.15 3.09 -3.62
N THR A 13 9.08 2.88 -4.40
CA THR A 13 8.73 3.75 -5.52
C THR A 13 7.28 4.18 -5.37
N ALA A 14 7.03 5.48 -5.49
CA ALA A 14 5.68 6.02 -5.46
C ALA A 14 4.98 5.74 -6.78
N VAL A 15 3.77 5.21 -6.73
CA VAL A 15 2.92 4.99 -7.90
C VAL A 15 1.75 5.96 -7.91
N ALA A 16 1.04 6.07 -6.78
CA ALA A 16 -0.05 7.02 -6.58
C ALA A 16 0.04 7.52 -5.14
N ILE A 17 0.16 8.83 -4.95
CA ILE A 17 0.24 9.42 -3.60
C ILE A 17 -0.73 10.62 -3.51
N PRO A 18 -2.05 10.38 -3.63
CA PRO A 18 -3.03 11.47 -3.53
C PRO A 18 -3.15 12.03 -2.10
N ASP A 19 -2.72 11.26 -1.08
CA ASP A 19 -2.82 11.63 0.32
C ASP A 19 -1.51 11.31 1.05
N GLY A 20 -0.42 11.92 0.59
CA GLY A 20 0.93 11.61 1.06
C GLY A 20 1.24 12.01 2.50
N GLU A 21 0.49 12.93 3.08
CA GLU A 21 0.70 13.37 4.46
C GLU A 21 0.11 12.41 5.49
N ARG A 22 -0.64 11.41 5.05
CA ARG A 22 -1.24 10.43 5.94
C ARG A 22 -0.18 9.62 6.68
N GLU A 23 -0.35 9.47 7.98
CA GLU A 23 0.54 8.68 8.83
C GLU A 23 0.27 7.19 8.65
N SER A 24 1.34 6.42 8.58
CA SER A 24 1.33 4.96 8.56
C SER A 24 1.68 4.46 9.96
N LYS A 25 0.73 3.80 10.64
CA LYS A 25 0.84 3.50 12.09
C LYS A 25 1.04 2.03 12.42
N ASN A 26 0.78 1.15 11.46
CA ASN A 26 0.93 -0.29 11.63
C ASN A 26 1.17 -0.95 10.27
N VAL A 27 1.44 -2.25 10.27
CA VAL A 27 1.72 -3.02 9.05
C VAL A 27 0.82 -4.25 9.03
N TYR A 28 0.23 -4.54 7.88
CA TYR A 28 -0.49 -5.78 7.63
C TYR A 28 0.02 -6.41 6.34
N ILE A 29 0.36 -7.69 6.38
CA ILE A 29 0.81 -8.45 5.21
C ILE A 29 -0.25 -9.48 4.89
N GLY A 30 -0.80 -9.45 3.69
CA GLY A 30 -1.77 -10.45 3.26
C GLY A 30 -2.29 -10.21 1.86
N ASP A 31 -2.70 -11.31 1.21
CA ASP A 31 -3.13 -11.29 -0.18
C ASP A 31 -4.59 -11.74 -0.35
N LEU A 32 -5.20 -12.31 0.66
CA LEU A 32 -6.60 -12.68 0.62
C LEU A 32 -7.45 -11.47 0.98
N LEU A 33 -8.09 -10.87 -0.01
CA LEU A 33 -8.76 -9.58 0.13
C LEU A 33 -9.85 -9.58 1.21
N SER A 34 -10.60 -10.67 1.36
CA SER A 34 -11.63 -10.77 2.40
C SER A 34 -11.02 -10.71 3.81
N TRP A 35 -9.82 -11.24 3.99
CA TRP A 35 -9.12 -11.16 5.27
C TRP A 35 -8.56 -9.77 5.51
N VAL A 36 -8.06 -9.12 4.47
CA VAL A 36 -7.55 -7.74 4.59
C VAL A 36 -8.66 -6.82 5.10
N ILE A 37 -9.87 -6.92 4.53
CA ILE A 37 -11.01 -6.11 4.95
C ILE A 37 -11.31 -6.29 6.44
N GLY A 38 -11.25 -7.53 6.94
CA GLY A 38 -11.61 -7.84 8.32
C GLY A 38 -10.47 -7.72 9.32
N ARG A 39 -9.21 -7.70 8.89
CA ARG A 39 -8.05 -7.83 9.78
C ARG A 39 -7.05 -6.68 9.70
N ALA A 40 -6.92 -6.00 8.56
CA ALA A 40 -6.07 -4.82 8.47
C ALA A 40 -6.68 -3.70 9.31
N LYS A 41 -5.82 -2.94 9.98
CA LYS A 41 -6.26 -1.84 10.83
C LYS A 41 -6.17 -0.52 10.09
N ALA A 42 -7.01 0.43 10.47
CA ALA A 42 -6.94 1.79 9.95
C ALA A 42 -5.51 2.35 10.08
N ASP A 43 -5.12 3.19 9.14
CA ASP A 43 -3.80 3.82 9.06
C ASP A 43 -2.64 2.84 8.91
N GLY A 44 -2.90 1.61 8.48
CA GLY A 44 -1.86 0.61 8.26
C GLY A 44 -1.19 0.75 6.90
N ALA A 45 0.05 0.26 6.81
CA ALA A 45 0.68 -0.04 5.54
C ALA A 45 0.33 -1.48 5.16
N TRP A 46 -0.42 -1.64 4.09
CA TRP A 46 -0.84 -2.97 3.62
C TRP A 46 0.12 -3.47 2.55
N ILE A 47 0.87 -4.51 2.88
CA ILE A 47 1.82 -5.14 1.96
C ILE A 47 1.14 -6.34 1.30
N THR A 48 1.13 -6.37 -0.03
CA THR A 48 0.47 -7.41 -0.83
C THR A 48 1.15 -7.57 -2.18
N ILE A 49 0.84 -8.66 -2.87
CA ILE A 49 1.22 -8.86 -4.27
C ILE A 49 0.00 -8.78 -5.20
N MET A 50 -1.17 -8.57 -4.66
CA MET A 50 -2.38 -8.41 -5.47
C MET A 50 -2.35 -7.08 -6.20
N SER A 51 -2.56 -7.11 -7.52
CA SER A 51 -2.41 -5.93 -8.38
C SER A 51 -3.67 -5.58 -9.18
N ASN A 52 -4.78 -6.29 -8.96
CA ASN A 52 -6.03 -5.98 -9.65
C ASN A 52 -6.72 -4.76 -9.04
N ILE A 53 -7.69 -4.21 -9.77
CA ILE A 53 -8.36 -2.96 -9.38
C ILE A 53 -9.11 -3.07 -8.04
N ASN A 54 -9.48 -4.27 -7.62
CA ASN A 54 -10.20 -4.48 -6.36
C ASN A 54 -9.39 -4.05 -5.12
N ILE A 55 -8.06 -3.98 -5.22
CA ILE A 55 -7.24 -3.55 -4.09
C ILE A 55 -7.57 -2.12 -3.66
N VAL A 56 -7.99 -1.28 -4.59
CA VAL A 56 -8.35 0.11 -4.28
C VAL A 56 -9.59 0.16 -3.39
N ALA A 57 -10.62 -0.62 -3.73
CA ALA A 57 -11.83 -0.70 -2.92
C ALA A 57 -11.54 -1.30 -1.54
N VAL A 58 -10.73 -2.35 -1.49
CA VAL A 58 -10.35 -3.00 -0.22
C VAL A 58 -9.58 -2.02 0.67
N ALA A 59 -8.62 -1.28 0.11
CA ALA A 59 -7.86 -0.28 0.86
C ALA A 59 -8.77 0.80 1.46
N SER A 60 -9.77 1.25 0.70
CA SER A 60 -10.73 2.23 1.19
C SER A 60 -11.59 1.66 2.32
N LEU A 61 -12.08 0.43 2.19
CA LEU A 61 -12.90 -0.21 3.21
C LEU A 61 -12.12 -0.47 4.51
N ALA A 62 -10.87 -0.91 4.40
CA ALA A 62 -10.00 -1.16 5.54
C ALA A 62 -9.38 0.12 6.10
N ASP A 63 -9.51 1.24 5.38
CA ASP A 63 -8.97 2.54 5.76
C ASP A 63 -7.46 2.52 6.01
N VAL A 64 -6.73 1.80 5.15
CA VAL A 64 -5.27 1.75 5.26
C VAL A 64 -4.63 3.06 4.79
N ALA A 65 -3.46 3.37 5.31
CA ALA A 65 -2.72 4.56 4.92
C ALA A 65 -2.15 4.44 3.50
N CYS A 66 -1.71 3.24 3.13
CA CYS A 66 -1.19 2.96 1.80
C CYS A 66 -1.21 1.46 1.50
N ILE A 67 -1.14 1.15 0.21
CA ILE A 67 -0.84 -0.19 -0.30
C ILE A 67 0.63 -0.19 -0.68
N ILE A 68 1.36 -1.24 -0.32
CA ILE A 68 2.73 -1.45 -0.77
C ILE A 68 2.76 -2.78 -1.53
N LEU A 69 2.98 -2.71 -2.84
CA LEU A 69 3.11 -3.90 -3.67
C LEU A 69 4.54 -4.42 -3.58
N ALA A 70 4.70 -5.64 -3.08
CA ALA A 70 5.99 -6.29 -2.93
C ALA A 70 6.38 -7.07 -4.19
N GLU A 71 7.57 -7.66 -4.21
CA GLU A 71 8.08 -8.57 -5.24
C GLU A 71 8.20 -7.96 -6.64
N GLY A 72 8.30 -6.65 -6.74
CA GLY A 72 8.39 -5.98 -8.04
C GLY A 72 7.11 -6.05 -8.88
N VAL A 73 5.97 -6.33 -8.27
CA VAL A 73 4.69 -6.38 -8.97
C VAL A 73 4.35 -5.01 -9.54
N THR A 74 3.88 -4.97 -10.78
CA THR A 74 3.48 -3.74 -11.46
C THR A 74 1.97 -3.62 -11.56
N LEU A 75 1.50 -2.39 -11.78
CA LEU A 75 0.08 -2.07 -11.90
C LEU A 75 -0.25 -1.61 -13.31
N ASP A 76 -1.47 -1.91 -13.76
CA ASP A 76 -2.03 -1.28 -14.94
C ASP A 76 -2.33 0.20 -14.64
N ALA A 77 -2.25 1.04 -15.67
CA ALA A 77 -2.54 2.46 -15.56
C ALA A 77 -3.94 2.74 -14.99
N ALA A 78 -4.92 1.90 -15.32
CA ALA A 78 -6.29 2.04 -14.82
C ALA A 78 -6.36 1.94 -13.29
N VAL A 79 -5.54 1.08 -12.68
CA VAL A 79 -5.49 0.94 -11.22
C VAL A 79 -4.89 2.19 -10.59
N THR A 80 -3.81 2.72 -11.16
CA THR A 80 -3.18 3.96 -10.71
C THR A 80 -4.15 5.14 -10.77
N GLU A 81 -4.87 5.28 -11.89
CA GLU A 81 -5.85 6.35 -12.07
C GLU A 81 -6.97 6.24 -11.02
N THR A 82 -7.49 5.04 -10.81
CA THR A 82 -8.54 4.79 -9.82
C THR A 82 -8.05 5.11 -8.41
N ALA A 83 -6.83 4.72 -8.07
CA ALA A 83 -6.23 5.01 -6.76
C ALA A 83 -6.14 6.53 -6.53
N ASN A 84 -5.66 7.28 -7.53
CA ASN A 84 -5.59 8.74 -7.42
C ASN A 84 -6.98 9.36 -7.25
N ALA A 85 -7.97 8.90 -8.02
CA ALA A 85 -9.34 9.41 -7.95
C ALA A 85 -10.01 9.10 -6.60
N LYS A 86 -9.66 7.99 -5.96
CA LYS A 86 -10.26 7.54 -4.69
C LYS A 86 -9.45 7.93 -3.47
N GLY A 87 -8.34 8.61 -3.63
CA GLY A 87 -7.51 9.04 -2.51
C GLY A 87 -6.71 7.90 -1.86
N VAL A 88 -6.40 6.85 -2.61
CA VAL A 88 -5.67 5.69 -2.11
C VAL A 88 -4.19 5.77 -2.52
N ASN A 89 -3.31 5.72 -1.54
CA ASN A 89 -1.87 5.75 -1.77
C ASN A 89 -1.34 4.37 -2.15
N ILE A 90 -0.51 4.29 -3.18
CA ILE A 90 0.13 3.04 -3.61
C ILE A 90 1.62 3.28 -3.82
N LEU A 91 2.43 2.44 -3.17
CA LEU A 91 3.87 2.34 -3.36
C LEU A 91 4.21 0.95 -3.89
N THR A 92 5.39 0.80 -4.47
CA THR A 92 5.93 -0.51 -4.87
C THR A 92 7.29 -0.74 -4.22
N SER A 93 7.65 -2.01 -4.07
CA SER A 93 8.95 -2.47 -3.59
C SER A 93 9.37 -3.68 -4.42
N ASP A 94 10.66 -3.76 -4.77
CA ASP A 94 11.20 -4.92 -5.47
C ASP A 94 11.50 -6.09 -4.52
N LEU A 95 11.46 -5.84 -3.22
CA LEU A 95 11.76 -6.85 -2.20
C LEU A 95 10.56 -7.71 -1.87
N PRO A 96 10.79 -8.95 -1.38
CA PRO A 96 9.70 -9.75 -0.81
C PRO A 96 9.02 -9.06 0.37
N ALA A 97 7.85 -9.59 0.76
CA ALA A 97 7.01 -8.94 1.77
C ALA A 97 7.71 -8.74 3.11
N TYR A 98 8.45 -9.77 3.59
CA TYR A 98 9.13 -9.67 4.88
C TYR A 98 10.20 -8.58 4.86
N GLU A 99 11.07 -8.59 3.85
CA GLU A 99 12.15 -7.60 3.72
C GLU A 99 11.58 -6.20 3.52
N THR A 100 10.47 -6.07 2.78
CA THR A 100 9.77 -4.80 2.64
C THR A 100 9.28 -4.31 4.01
N ALA A 101 8.66 -5.19 4.80
CA ALA A 101 8.18 -4.85 6.13
C ALA A 101 9.31 -4.43 7.07
N MET A 102 10.47 -5.06 6.95
CA MET A 102 11.64 -4.73 7.78
C MET A 102 12.17 -3.32 7.53
N LEU A 103 11.92 -2.75 6.36
CA LEU A 103 12.30 -1.37 6.06
C LEU A 103 11.37 -0.35 6.72
N LEU A 104 10.16 -0.76 7.05
CA LEU A 104 9.18 0.12 7.68
C LEU A 104 9.50 0.25 9.16
N LYS A 105 9.73 1.46 9.62
CA LYS A 105 10.03 1.73 11.03
C LYS A 105 8.75 2.16 11.75
N ILE A 106 7.87 1.22 11.85
CA ILE A 106 6.55 1.43 12.44
C ILE A 106 6.40 0.61 13.71
#